data_1b7bd393c81b585d01c31cadb565b76d
#
_entry.id   1b7bd393c81b585d01c31cadb565b76d
#
_cell.length_a   1.000
_cell.length_b   1.000
_cell.length_c   1.000
_cell.angle_alpha   90.00
_cell.angle_beta   90.00
_cell.angle_gamma   90.00
#
_symmetry.space_group_name_H-M   'P 1'
#
loop_
_entity.id
_entity.type
_entity.pdbx_description
1 polymer ?
#
loop_
_entity_poly.entity_id
_entity_poly.type
_entity_poly.pdbx_seq_one_letter_code
_entity_poly.pdbx_strand_id
1 'polypeptide(L)'
;MFAVGDTGMSYELDPLPYDYDALEPHISEQVLEWHHDTHHQGYVNGWNAAEETLEENRESHDFSSSAGAIRNVTHNSSGHILHDLFWQNMSPEGGDEPEGELADRIAEDFGSYEAWKGEFEAAASAASGWALLVYDTFSNQLRNVVVDKHDQGAVWGGHPILALDVWEHSYYHDYGPARGEFVDNFFEV
;
A
#
# COMPACT_ATOMS: atom_id res chain seq x y z
N MET A 1 9.94 -41.68 -6.76
CA MET A 1 10.11 -40.93 -5.52
C MET A 1 10.76 -39.61 -5.93
N PHE A 2 9.95 -38.63 -6.25
CA PHE A 2 10.44 -37.30 -6.62
C PHE A 2 10.67 -36.56 -5.30
N ALA A 3 11.91 -36.12 -5.06
CA ALA A 3 12.20 -35.21 -3.97
C ALA A 3 11.46 -33.90 -4.27
N VAL A 4 10.47 -33.56 -3.43
CA VAL A 4 9.89 -32.23 -3.41
C VAL A 4 11.00 -31.32 -2.88
N GLY A 5 11.62 -30.57 -3.78
CA GLY A 5 12.56 -29.54 -3.39
C GLY A 5 11.82 -28.51 -2.55
N ASP A 6 12.44 -28.05 -1.52
CA ASP A 6 12.05 -26.89 -0.72
C ASP A 6 11.79 -25.71 -1.67
N THR A 7 10.53 -25.49 -2.04
CA THR A 7 10.08 -24.36 -2.85
C THR A 7 9.30 -23.38 -1.97
N GLY A 8 9.63 -23.33 -0.68
CA GLY A 8 9.10 -22.31 0.21
C GLY A 8 9.45 -20.93 -0.34
N MET A 9 8.54 -20.30 -1.07
CA MET A 9 8.69 -18.89 -1.41
C MET A 9 8.64 -18.10 -0.12
N SER A 10 9.78 -17.57 0.29
CA SER A 10 9.88 -16.61 1.38
C SER A 10 9.89 -15.22 0.78
N TYR A 11 8.99 -14.37 1.24
CA TYR A 11 8.98 -12.95 0.88
C TYR A 11 9.95 -12.22 1.81
N GLU A 12 10.64 -11.24 1.28
CA GLU A 12 11.60 -10.42 2.02
C GLU A 12 11.14 -8.95 1.95
N LEU A 13 11.52 -8.17 2.96
CA LEU A 13 11.33 -6.74 2.94
C LEU A 13 12.48 -6.09 2.17
N ASP A 14 12.17 -5.46 1.07
CA ASP A 14 13.16 -4.67 0.33
C ASP A 14 13.50 -3.37 1.09
N PRO A 15 14.75 -2.86 0.98
CA PRO A 15 15.11 -1.58 1.56
C PRO A 15 14.32 -0.43 0.91
N LEU A 16 14.13 0.67 1.64
CA LEU A 16 13.58 1.90 1.08
C LEU A 16 14.42 2.37 -0.12
N PRO A 17 13.81 3.00 -1.14
CA PRO A 17 14.53 3.54 -2.30
C PRO A 17 15.32 4.83 -1.99
N TYR A 18 15.26 5.33 -0.75
CA TYR A 18 15.91 6.53 -0.24
C TYR A 18 16.29 6.36 1.24
N ASP A 19 17.13 7.26 1.77
CA ASP A 19 17.51 7.26 3.20
C ASP A 19 16.30 7.62 4.09
N TYR A 20 16.28 7.17 5.35
CA TYR A 20 15.14 7.39 6.25
C TYR A 20 14.84 8.87 6.54
N ASP A 21 15.82 9.76 6.44
CA ASP A 21 15.65 11.20 6.63
C ASP A 21 15.36 11.97 5.32
N ALA A 22 15.31 11.28 4.19
CA ALA A 22 15.24 11.90 2.86
C ALA A 22 13.92 12.64 2.59
N LEU A 23 12.84 12.28 3.27
CA LEU A 23 11.52 12.90 3.10
C LEU A 23 11.25 14.02 4.11
N GLU A 24 12.22 14.38 4.97
CA GLU A 24 12.07 15.52 5.85
C GLU A 24 12.05 16.86 5.05
N PRO A 25 11.24 17.82 5.47
CA PRO A 25 10.48 17.89 6.73
C PRO A 25 9.07 17.29 6.65
N HIS A 26 8.69 16.66 5.54
CA HIS A 26 7.32 16.18 5.29
C HIS A 26 6.97 14.89 6.05
N ILE A 27 7.92 13.97 6.16
CA ILE A 27 7.81 12.74 6.95
C ILE A 27 9.12 12.55 7.69
N SER A 28 9.06 12.41 9.01
CA SER A 28 10.27 12.28 9.82
C SER A 28 10.97 10.94 9.65
N GLU A 29 12.30 10.92 9.84
CA GLU A 29 13.12 9.72 9.92
C GLU A 29 12.49 8.67 10.85
N GLN A 30 12.04 9.10 12.01
CA GLN A 30 11.47 8.21 13.02
C GLN A 30 10.17 7.53 12.55
N VAL A 31 9.30 8.24 11.81
CA VAL A 31 8.08 7.65 11.23
C VAL A 31 8.46 6.62 10.17
N LEU A 32 9.41 6.95 9.28
CA LEU A 32 9.85 6.01 8.25
C LEU A 32 10.49 4.75 8.84
N GLU A 33 11.37 4.86 9.84
CA GLU A 33 11.94 3.70 10.53
C GLU A 33 10.86 2.80 11.13
N TRP A 34 9.90 3.36 11.88
CA TRP A 34 8.85 2.56 12.50
C TRP A 34 7.91 1.97 11.47
N HIS A 35 7.57 2.73 10.45
CA HIS A 35 6.61 2.32 9.44
C HIS A 35 7.18 1.21 8.55
N HIS A 36 8.42 1.34 8.12
CA HIS A 36 9.11 0.33 7.30
C HIS A 36 9.55 -0.87 8.14
N ASP A 37 10.39 -0.67 9.17
CA ASP A 37 11.06 -1.77 9.87
C ASP A 37 10.15 -2.52 10.85
N THR A 38 9.02 -1.92 11.24
CA THR A 38 8.08 -2.56 12.17
C THR A 38 6.76 -2.92 11.49
N HIS A 39 6.06 -1.95 10.92
CA HIS A 39 4.73 -2.22 10.33
C HIS A 39 4.84 -3.02 9.03
N HIS A 40 5.62 -2.56 8.07
CA HIS A 40 5.79 -3.27 6.80
C HIS A 40 6.45 -4.64 6.98
N GLN A 41 7.53 -4.72 7.79
CA GLN A 41 8.15 -6.00 8.14
C GLN A 41 7.17 -6.96 8.81
N GLY A 42 6.24 -6.45 9.61
CA GLY A 42 5.18 -7.24 10.22
C GLY A 42 4.27 -7.92 9.20
N TYR A 43 3.92 -7.24 8.12
CA TYR A 43 3.12 -7.83 7.02
C TYR A 43 3.91 -8.88 6.24
N VAL A 44 5.17 -8.66 5.96
CA VAL A 44 6.04 -9.68 5.33
C VAL A 44 6.10 -10.95 6.18
N ASN A 45 6.35 -10.81 7.49
CA ASN A 45 6.40 -11.93 8.42
C ASN A 45 5.06 -12.65 8.52
N GLY A 46 3.95 -11.90 8.58
CA GLY A 46 2.60 -12.47 8.66
C GLY A 46 2.19 -13.21 7.39
N TRP A 47 2.62 -12.73 6.22
CA TRP A 47 2.39 -13.44 4.96
C TRP A 47 3.17 -14.76 4.92
N ASN A 48 4.47 -14.74 5.22
CA ASN A 48 5.28 -15.94 5.26
C ASN A 48 4.72 -17.01 6.24
N ALA A 49 4.36 -16.61 7.46
CA ALA A 49 3.76 -17.51 8.44
C ALA A 49 2.41 -18.11 7.98
N ALA A 50 1.62 -17.35 7.24
CA ALA A 50 0.36 -17.84 6.70
C ALA A 50 0.57 -18.85 5.56
N GLU A 51 1.55 -18.63 4.70
CA GLU A 51 1.91 -19.59 3.63
C GLU A 51 2.48 -20.89 4.22
N GLU A 52 3.35 -20.81 5.24
CA GLU A 52 3.85 -21.98 5.97
C GLU A 52 2.69 -22.81 6.56
N THR A 53 1.74 -22.16 7.22
CA THR A 53 0.53 -22.82 7.73
C THR A 53 -0.24 -23.53 6.64
N LEU A 54 -0.40 -22.92 5.46
CA LEU A 54 -1.10 -23.53 4.34
C LEU A 54 -0.33 -24.72 3.74
N GLU A 55 1.00 -24.66 3.73
CA GLU A 55 1.84 -25.78 3.29
C GLU A 55 1.72 -26.97 4.24
N GLU A 56 1.84 -26.74 5.54
CA GLU A 56 1.64 -27.78 6.58
C GLU A 56 0.23 -28.42 6.47
N ASN A 57 -0.81 -27.60 6.24
CA ASN A 57 -2.18 -28.11 6.07
C ASN A 57 -2.32 -28.98 4.83
N ARG A 58 -1.65 -28.65 3.72
CA ARG A 58 -1.61 -29.48 2.51
C ARG A 58 -0.90 -30.80 2.74
N GLU A 59 0.22 -30.80 3.45
CA GLU A 59 1.01 -31.98 3.76
C GLU A 59 0.29 -32.95 4.71
N SER A 60 -0.31 -32.40 5.78
CA SER A 60 -1.04 -33.17 6.78
C SER A 60 -2.45 -33.59 6.36
N HIS A 61 -3.01 -33.01 5.31
CA HIS A 61 -4.43 -33.11 4.93
C HIS A 61 -5.40 -32.69 6.05
N ASP A 62 -4.92 -31.82 6.96
CA ASP A 62 -5.76 -31.15 7.97
C ASP A 62 -5.98 -29.67 7.60
N PHE A 63 -7.17 -29.36 7.13
CA PHE A 63 -7.53 -28.01 6.66
C PHE A 63 -8.30 -27.19 7.71
N SER A 64 -8.32 -27.60 8.96
CA SER A 64 -9.08 -26.95 10.02
C SER A 64 -8.66 -25.47 10.26
N SER A 65 -7.38 -25.12 10.07
CA SER A 65 -6.84 -23.76 10.18
C SER A 65 -6.79 -22.99 8.86
N SER A 66 -7.03 -23.63 7.71
CA SER A 66 -6.80 -23.05 6.39
C SER A 66 -7.59 -21.76 6.13
N ALA A 67 -8.84 -21.68 6.60
CA ALA A 67 -9.65 -20.48 6.40
C ALA A 67 -9.06 -19.24 7.09
N GLY A 68 -8.44 -19.42 8.27
CA GLY A 68 -7.72 -18.37 8.98
C GLY A 68 -6.43 -17.97 8.23
N ALA A 69 -5.65 -18.97 7.83
CA ALA A 69 -4.41 -18.74 7.09
C ALA A 69 -4.68 -18.04 5.75
N ILE A 70 -5.70 -18.42 4.98
CA ILE A 70 -6.08 -17.74 3.74
C ILE A 70 -6.46 -16.27 3.97
N ARG A 71 -7.17 -15.94 5.04
CA ARG A 71 -7.45 -14.54 5.39
C ARG A 71 -6.18 -13.78 5.73
N ASN A 72 -5.24 -14.42 6.44
CA ASN A 72 -3.96 -13.82 6.79
C ASN A 72 -3.10 -13.59 5.54
N VAL A 73 -3.07 -14.53 4.58
CA VAL A 73 -2.44 -14.32 3.27
C VAL A 73 -3.02 -13.08 2.61
N THR A 74 -4.36 -13.00 2.46
CA THR A 74 -5.01 -11.88 1.80
C THR A 74 -4.68 -10.55 2.49
N HIS A 75 -4.75 -10.48 3.81
CA HIS A 75 -4.49 -9.27 4.57
C HIS A 75 -3.01 -8.85 4.50
N ASN A 76 -2.10 -9.76 4.78
CA ASN A 76 -0.67 -9.44 4.90
C ASN A 76 -0.03 -9.21 3.52
N SER A 77 -0.40 -9.98 2.49
CA SER A 77 0.10 -9.73 1.14
C SER A 77 -0.37 -8.39 0.60
N SER A 78 -1.63 -8.02 0.83
CA SER A 78 -2.15 -6.70 0.46
C SER A 78 -1.44 -5.59 1.24
N GLY A 79 -1.16 -5.81 2.53
CA GLY A 79 -0.38 -4.87 3.34
C GLY A 79 1.03 -4.67 2.80
N HIS A 80 1.74 -5.76 2.49
CA HIS A 80 3.08 -5.68 1.90
C HIS A 80 3.05 -4.94 0.55
N ILE A 81 2.18 -5.33 -0.38
CA ILE A 81 2.10 -4.73 -1.72
C ILE A 81 1.78 -3.23 -1.65
N LEU A 82 0.86 -2.81 -0.79
CA LEU A 82 0.49 -1.40 -0.67
C LEU A 82 1.60 -0.56 -0.03
N HIS A 83 2.34 -1.11 0.94
CA HIS A 83 3.48 -0.42 1.54
C HIS A 83 4.65 -0.30 0.55
N ASP A 84 4.95 -1.38 -0.19
CA ASP A 84 5.97 -1.34 -1.23
C ASP A 84 5.67 -0.26 -2.27
N LEU A 85 4.42 -0.19 -2.73
CA LEU A 85 3.96 0.86 -3.64
C LEU A 85 4.05 2.26 -3.00
N PHE A 86 3.67 2.40 -1.73
CA PHE A 86 3.73 3.67 -1.00
C PHE A 86 5.14 4.23 -0.95
N TRP A 87 6.15 3.40 -0.66
CA TRP A 87 7.55 3.82 -0.69
C TRP A 87 8.01 4.26 -2.07
N GLN A 88 7.58 3.55 -3.12
CA GLN A 88 7.93 3.87 -4.50
C GLN A 88 7.20 5.10 -5.05
N ASN A 89 6.11 5.50 -4.44
CA ASN A 89 5.34 6.68 -4.84
C ASN A 89 5.90 7.99 -4.27
N MET A 90 6.86 7.94 -3.36
CA MET A 90 7.47 9.11 -2.72
C MET A 90 8.94 9.25 -3.13
N SER A 91 9.41 10.49 -3.18
CA SER A 91 10.80 10.82 -3.50
C SER A 91 11.17 12.16 -2.86
N PRO A 92 12.42 12.35 -2.40
CA PRO A 92 12.90 13.65 -1.96
C PRO A 92 12.92 14.72 -3.08
N GLU A 93 12.76 14.29 -4.33
CA GLU A 93 12.66 15.15 -5.52
C GLU A 93 11.23 15.11 -6.12
N GLY A 94 10.25 14.68 -5.32
CA GLY A 94 8.84 14.58 -5.71
C GLY A 94 8.11 15.92 -5.68
N GLY A 95 6.77 15.88 -5.69
CA GLY A 95 5.90 17.06 -5.56
C GLY A 95 5.42 17.66 -6.89
N ASP A 96 5.97 17.24 -8.00
CA ASP A 96 5.53 17.72 -9.32
C ASP A 96 4.26 17.00 -9.81
N GLU A 97 3.49 17.68 -10.67
CA GLU A 97 2.36 17.06 -11.34
C GLU A 97 2.87 15.95 -12.31
N PRO A 98 2.09 14.85 -12.48
CA PRO A 98 2.48 13.81 -13.40
C PRO A 98 2.52 14.32 -14.84
N GLU A 99 3.42 13.74 -15.62
CA GLU A 99 3.59 14.04 -17.04
C GLU A 99 3.25 12.83 -17.93
N GLY A 100 3.16 13.06 -19.23
CA GLY A 100 2.98 12.01 -20.24
C GLY A 100 1.64 11.29 -20.13
N GLU A 101 1.66 9.97 -20.36
CA GLU A 101 0.43 9.16 -20.45
C GLU A 101 -0.44 9.20 -19.19
N LEU A 102 0.17 9.32 -18.01
CA LEU A 102 -0.58 9.40 -16.76
C LEU A 102 -1.33 10.74 -16.65
N ALA A 103 -0.69 11.85 -17.00
CA ALA A 103 -1.33 13.17 -17.02
C ALA A 103 -2.49 13.22 -18.01
N ASP A 104 -2.28 12.69 -19.24
CA ASP A 104 -3.31 12.61 -20.25
C ASP A 104 -4.51 11.79 -19.79
N ARG A 105 -4.23 10.67 -19.10
CA ARG A 105 -5.26 9.80 -18.57
C ARG A 105 -6.04 10.39 -17.40
N ILE A 106 -5.37 11.10 -16.51
CA ILE A 106 -6.02 11.86 -15.42
C ILE A 106 -6.94 12.92 -16.03
N ALA A 107 -6.48 13.66 -17.02
CA ALA A 107 -7.30 14.66 -17.70
C ALA A 107 -8.52 14.06 -18.42
N GLU A 108 -8.38 12.85 -19.00
CA GLU A 108 -9.48 12.13 -19.67
C GLU A 108 -10.54 11.67 -18.65
N ASP A 109 -10.10 11.03 -17.55
CA ASP A 109 -11.02 10.34 -16.63
C ASP A 109 -11.59 11.28 -15.54
N PHE A 110 -10.86 12.34 -15.15
CA PHE A 110 -11.25 13.28 -14.07
C PHE A 110 -11.47 14.71 -14.55
N GLY A 111 -11.08 15.04 -15.77
CA GLY A 111 -11.22 16.38 -16.35
C GLY A 111 -10.01 17.28 -16.15
N SER A 112 -9.31 17.21 -15.02
CA SER A 112 -8.06 17.90 -14.75
C SER A 112 -7.29 17.26 -13.59
N TYR A 113 -6.01 17.63 -13.42
CA TYR A 113 -5.20 17.24 -12.27
C TYR A 113 -5.82 17.71 -10.94
N GLU A 114 -6.27 18.95 -10.87
CA GLU A 114 -6.88 19.52 -9.66
C GLU A 114 -8.18 18.81 -9.29
N ALA A 115 -8.98 18.39 -10.27
CA ALA A 115 -10.20 17.64 -10.01
C ALA A 115 -9.89 16.24 -9.46
N TRP A 116 -8.91 15.55 -10.07
CA TRP A 116 -8.42 14.28 -9.56
C TRP A 116 -7.86 14.41 -8.14
N LYS A 117 -6.97 15.39 -7.91
CA LYS A 117 -6.35 15.63 -6.60
C LYS A 117 -7.40 15.88 -5.53
N GLY A 118 -8.38 16.76 -5.80
CA GLY A 118 -9.46 17.04 -4.86
C GLY A 118 -10.31 15.80 -4.52
N GLU A 119 -10.59 14.92 -5.50
CA GLU A 119 -11.25 13.64 -5.23
C GLU A 119 -10.36 12.67 -4.44
N PHE A 120 -9.05 12.64 -4.70
CA PHE A 120 -8.10 11.80 -3.98
C PHE A 120 -7.95 12.26 -2.52
N GLU A 121 -7.86 13.56 -2.25
CA GLU A 121 -7.86 14.15 -0.90
C GLU A 121 -9.16 13.82 -0.14
N ALA A 122 -10.30 13.85 -0.83
CA ALA A 122 -11.57 13.43 -0.24
C ALA A 122 -11.58 11.94 0.09
N ALA A 123 -11.00 11.09 -0.76
CA ALA A 123 -10.83 9.66 -0.48
C ALA A 123 -9.90 9.44 0.73
N ALA A 124 -8.76 10.16 0.80
CA ALA A 124 -7.82 10.11 1.91
C ALA A 124 -8.45 10.57 3.24
N SER A 125 -9.35 11.54 3.18
CA SER A 125 -10.12 12.00 4.36
C SER A 125 -11.13 10.96 4.85
N ALA A 126 -11.74 10.21 3.93
CA ALA A 126 -12.80 9.23 4.23
C ALA A 126 -12.23 7.86 4.65
N ALA A 127 -11.08 7.47 4.15
CA ALA A 127 -10.48 6.16 4.39
C ALA A 127 -10.05 5.95 5.83
N SER A 128 -10.16 4.71 6.31
CA SER A 128 -9.55 4.27 7.58
C SER A 128 -8.17 3.65 7.35
N GLY A 129 -7.86 3.23 6.13
CA GLY A 129 -6.62 2.58 5.76
C GLY A 129 -5.84 3.32 4.67
N TRP A 130 -6.36 3.36 3.44
CA TRP A 130 -5.64 3.86 2.27
C TRP A 130 -6.54 4.69 1.36
N ALA A 131 -5.96 5.69 0.74
CA ALA A 131 -6.47 6.26 -0.50
C ALA A 131 -5.62 5.74 -1.66
N LEU A 132 -6.26 5.23 -2.70
CA LEU A 132 -5.56 4.68 -3.86
C LEU A 132 -6.04 5.36 -5.15
N LEU A 133 -5.11 5.63 -6.07
CA LEU A 133 -5.44 5.74 -7.48
C LEU A 133 -5.24 4.37 -8.10
N VAL A 134 -6.27 3.84 -8.76
CA VAL A 134 -6.20 2.54 -9.42
C VAL A 134 -6.53 2.65 -10.90
N TYR A 135 -5.90 1.81 -11.70
CA TYR A 135 -6.36 1.53 -13.05
C TYR A 135 -7.35 0.36 -13.01
N ASP A 136 -8.61 0.65 -13.30
CA ASP A 136 -9.67 -0.35 -13.36
C ASP A 136 -9.71 -1.00 -14.75
N THR A 137 -9.22 -2.22 -14.83
CA THR A 137 -9.16 -2.98 -16.10
C THR A 137 -10.53 -3.36 -16.65
N PHE A 138 -11.58 -3.38 -15.82
CA PHE A 138 -12.94 -3.70 -16.27
C PHE A 138 -13.56 -2.53 -17.02
N SER A 139 -13.44 -1.30 -16.51
CA SER A 139 -13.97 -0.10 -17.15
C SER A 139 -12.95 0.60 -18.05
N ASN A 140 -11.68 0.20 -18.00
CA ASN A 140 -10.57 0.85 -18.68
C ASN A 140 -10.47 2.33 -18.28
N GLN A 141 -10.53 2.62 -16.97
CA GLN A 141 -10.49 3.97 -16.41
C GLN A 141 -9.61 4.04 -15.15
N LEU A 142 -9.08 5.22 -14.87
CA LEU A 142 -8.55 5.55 -13.55
C LEU A 142 -9.70 5.82 -12.56
N ARG A 143 -9.50 5.41 -11.31
CA ARG A 143 -10.44 5.65 -10.22
C ARG A 143 -9.72 5.93 -8.92
N ASN A 144 -10.20 6.88 -8.14
CA ASN A 144 -9.86 6.98 -6.73
C ASN A 144 -10.66 5.95 -5.93
N VAL A 145 -10.00 5.28 -4.98
CA VAL A 145 -10.61 4.20 -4.18
C VAL A 145 -10.31 4.42 -2.71
N VAL A 146 -11.34 4.27 -1.88
CA VAL A 146 -11.23 4.24 -0.40
C VAL A 146 -11.06 2.80 0.04
N VAL A 147 -9.98 2.51 0.77
CA VAL A 147 -9.66 1.18 1.30
C VAL A 147 -9.57 1.25 2.82
N ASP A 148 -10.49 0.58 3.53
CA ASP A 148 -10.61 0.70 5.00
C ASP A 148 -9.63 -0.16 5.79
N LYS A 149 -9.07 -1.19 5.16
CA LYS A 149 -7.92 -1.97 5.63
C LYS A 149 -7.00 -2.17 4.43
N HIS A 150 -6.17 -3.22 4.42
CA HIS A 150 -5.36 -3.53 3.24
C HIS A 150 -6.18 -4.22 2.14
N ASP A 151 -7.21 -4.97 2.54
CA ASP A 151 -7.99 -5.88 1.72
C ASP A 151 -9.51 -5.58 1.72
N GLN A 152 -9.92 -4.45 2.31
CA GLN A 152 -11.34 -4.04 2.39
C GLN A 152 -11.57 -2.74 1.64
N GLY A 153 -12.52 -2.76 0.73
CA GLY A 153 -12.85 -1.63 -0.16
C GLY A 153 -12.15 -1.70 -1.52
N ALA A 154 -11.24 -2.65 -1.72
CA ALA A 154 -10.56 -2.82 -2.99
C ALA A 154 -11.54 -3.21 -4.12
N VAL A 155 -11.32 -2.62 -5.30
CA VAL A 155 -12.10 -2.91 -6.50
C VAL A 155 -11.49 -4.08 -7.26
N TRP A 156 -12.27 -5.13 -7.52
CA TRP A 156 -11.82 -6.26 -8.32
C TRP A 156 -11.46 -5.83 -9.75
N GLY A 157 -10.22 -6.12 -10.15
CA GLY A 157 -9.66 -5.69 -11.42
C GLY A 157 -8.96 -4.33 -11.36
N GLY A 158 -8.96 -3.66 -10.22
CA GLY A 158 -8.18 -2.45 -9.98
C GLY A 158 -6.71 -2.78 -9.73
N HIS A 159 -5.81 -2.15 -10.47
CA HIS A 159 -4.38 -2.19 -10.24
C HIS A 159 -3.96 -0.87 -9.59
N PRO A 160 -3.46 -0.87 -8.34
CA PRO A 160 -3.04 0.35 -7.69
C PRO A 160 -1.84 0.97 -8.41
N ILE A 161 -1.89 2.28 -8.62
CA ILE A 161 -0.84 3.09 -9.25
C ILE A 161 -0.22 4.02 -8.21
N LEU A 162 -1.07 4.65 -7.37
CA LEU A 162 -0.68 5.50 -6.27
C LEU A 162 -1.35 5.01 -5.01
N ALA A 163 -0.59 4.91 -3.92
CA ALA A 163 -1.07 4.53 -2.61
C ALA A 163 -0.67 5.58 -1.58
N LEU A 164 -1.64 6.04 -0.79
CA LEU A 164 -1.41 6.89 0.37
C LEU A 164 -1.92 6.15 1.61
N ASP A 165 -1.02 5.84 2.53
CA ASP A 165 -1.35 5.28 3.83
C ASP A 165 -1.90 6.36 4.75
N VAL A 166 -3.14 6.19 5.22
CA VAL A 166 -3.80 7.11 6.15
C VAL A 166 -4.12 6.48 7.50
N TRP A 167 -3.51 5.34 7.82
CA TRP A 167 -3.46 4.83 9.17
C TRP A 167 -2.74 5.81 10.10
N GLU A 168 -3.11 5.88 11.37
CA GLU A 168 -2.50 6.82 12.33
C GLU A 168 -0.99 6.65 12.47
N HIS A 169 -0.47 5.44 12.31
CA HIS A 169 0.98 5.20 12.37
C HIS A 169 1.77 5.91 11.27
N SER A 170 1.14 6.25 10.15
CA SER A 170 1.78 6.96 9.04
C SER A 170 2.01 8.44 9.30
N TYR A 171 1.21 9.06 10.17
CA TYR A 171 1.23 10.52 10.32
C TYR A 171 1.10 11.06 11.74
N TYR A 172 0.55 10.28 12.69
CA TYR A 172 0.15 10.84 13.98
C TYR A 172 1.33 11.33 14.82
N HIS A 173 2.52 10.77 14.63
CA HIS A 173 3.75 11.24 15.30
C HIS A 173 4.13 12.65 14.87
N ASP A 174 4.07 12.94 13.59
CA ASP A 174 4.52 14.21 13.02
C ASP A 174 3.41 15.28 13.01
N TYR A 175 2.19 14.87 12.75
CA TYR A 175 1.05 15.77 12.50
C TYR A 175 -0.03 15.72 13.59
N GLY A 176 0.05 14.77 14.54
CA GLY A 176 -1.01 14.58 15.51
C GLY A 176 -2.37 14.38 14.83
N PRO A 177 -3.43 15.12 15.23
CA PRO A 177 -4.75 15.00 14.64
C PRO A 177 -4.90 15.72 13.27
N ALA A 178 -3.87 16.41 12.79
CA ALA A 178 -3.92 17.20 11.55
C ALA A 178 -3.67 16.34 10.30
N ARG A 179 -4.48 15.27 10.11
CA ARG A 179 -4.34 14.35 8.98
C ARG A 179 -4.41 15.06 7.61
N GLY A 180 -5.16 16.16 7.51
CA GLY A 180 -5.23 16.96 6.28
C GLY A 180 -3.87 17.55 5.91
N GLU A 181 -3.11 18.07 6.88
CA GLU A 181 -1.75 18.59 6.63
C GLU A 181 -0.80 17.47 6.17
N PHE A 182 -0.94 16.25 6.70
CA PHE A 182 -0.17 15.11 6.21
C PHE A 182 -0.51 14.79 4.75
N VAL A 183 -1.80 14.78 4.40
CA VAL A 183 -2.26 14.54 3.02
C VAL A 183 -1.72 15.61 2.08
N ASP A 184 -1.75 16.89 2.48
CA ASP A 184 -1.18 18.00 1.70
C ASP A 184 0.34 17.80 1.49
N ASN A 185 1.06 17.41 2.55
CA ASN A 185 2.51 17.17 2.49
C ASN A 185 2.92 15.91 1.71
N PHE A 186 2.03 14.92 1.57
CA PHE A 186 2.26 13.78 0.69
C PHE A 186 2.43 14.18 -0.77
N PHE A 187 1.80 15.26 -1.20
CA PHE A 187 1.94 15.79 -2.56
C PHE A 187 3.19 16.66 -2.76
N GLU A 188 4.04 16.79 -1.75
CA GLU A 188 5.31 17.52 -1.83
C GLU A 188 6.52 16.56 -1.96
N VAL A 189 6.30 15.21 -1.89
CA VAL A 189 7.34 14.19 -1.88
C VAL A 189 7.20 13.10 -2.93
#